data_9dfbd398fb932aba7d02f0e70ae1fc0a
#
_entry.id   9dfbd398fb932aba7d02f0e70ae1fc0a
#
_cell.length_a   1.000
_cell.length_b   1.000
_cell.length_c   1.000
_cell.angle_alpha   90.00
_cell.angle_beta   90.00
_cell.angle_gamma   90.00
#
_symmetry.space_group_name_H-M   'P 1'
#
loop_
_entity.id
_entity.type
_entity.pdbx_description
1 polymer ?
#
loop_
_entity_poly.entity_id
_entity_poly.type
_entity_poly.pdbx_seq_one_letter_code
_entity_poly.pdbx_strand_id
1 'polypeptide(L)'
;APTTKPSDGGIDAFVHHHDIALAVGRDVPTDDARLRWLADGIPQATRFIGCAERVRDVRMIATDIDWHYGTGPEVRGPAAAIILAACGRSVWLDRLEGPGRDVLAQR
;
A
#
# COMPACT_ATOMS: atom_id res chain seq x y z
N ALA A 1 0.12 -20.28 -5.13
CA ALA A 1 -0.01 -18.96 -4.50
C ALA A 1 -0.09 -19.13 -2.98
N PRO A 2 0.44 -18.20 -2.21
CA PRO A 2 0.35 -18.29 -0.77
C PRO A 2 -1.10 -18.18 -0.32
N THR A 3 -1.48 -19.02 0.64
CA THR A 3 -2.81 -19.01 1.23
C THR A 3 -2.87 -18.18 2.51
N THR A 4 -1.70 -17.77 3.02
CA THR A 4 -1.58 -16.93 4.20
C THR A 4 -1.29 -15.49 3.79
N LYS A 5 -1.58 -14.56 4.68
CA LYS A 5 -1.27 -13.16 4.46
C LYS A 5 0.20 -12.89 4.74
N PRO A 6 0.80 -11.84 4.13
CA PRO A 6 2.20 -11.55 4.37
C PRO A 6 2.44 -11.16 5.81
N SER A 7 3.60 -11.55 6.32
CA SER A 7 4.08 -11.06 7.60
C SER A 7 4.54 -9.60 7.45
N ASP A 8 4.76 -8.94 8.58
CA ASP A 8 5.34 -7.59 8.58
C ASP A 8 6.66 -7.56 7.81
N GLY A 9 7.47 -8.64 7.91
CA GLY A 9 8.73 -8.74 7.19
C GLY A 9 8.54 -8.71 5.68
N GLY A 10 7.48 -9.34 5.15
CA GLY A 10 7.17 -9.31 3.72
C GLY A 10 6.82 -7.91 3.23
N ILE A 11 6.01 -7.18 3.99
CA ILE A 11 5.66 -5.80 3.66
C ILE A 11 6.89 -4.90 3.77
N ASP A 12 7.67 -5.06 4.82
CA ASP A 12 8.88 -4.29 5.04
C ASP A 12 9.89 -4.47 3.91
N ALA A 13 10.11 -5.71 3.47
CA ALA A 13 11.00 -5.99 2.34
C ALA A 13 10.51 -5.31 1.05
N PHE A 14 9.21 -5.33 0.81
CA PHE A 14 8.61 -4.66 -0.36
C PHE A 14 8.88 -3.15 -0.31
N VAL A 15 8.68 -2.53 0.85
CA VAL A 15 8.89 -1.09 1.03
C VAL A 15 10.36 -0.73 0.82
N HIS A 16 11.28 -1.47 1.43
CA HIS A 16 12.72 -1.23 1.28
C HIS A 16 13.17 -1.37 -0.16
N HIS A 17 12.68 -2.40 -0.86
CA HIS A 17 13.05 -2.60 -2.27
C HIS A 17 12.60 -1.41 -3.12
N HIS A 18 11.40 -0.89 -2.88
CA HIS A 18 10.92 0.29 -3.61
C HIS A 18 11.68 1.56 -3.24
N ASP A 19 12.07 1.71 -1.97
CA ASP A 19 12.88 2.85 -1.55
C ASP A 19 14.21 2.87 -2.30
N ILE A 20 14.87 1.73 -2.42
CA ILE A 20 16.14 1.60 -3.15
C ILE A 20 15.92 1.88 -4.64
N ALA A 21 14.90 1.29 -5.23
CA ALA A 21 14.61 1.47 -6.66
C ALA A 21 14.30 2.94 -6.98
N LEU A 22 13.55 3.62 -6.11
CA LEU A 22 13.25 5.04 -6.30
C LEU A 22 14.52 5.88 -6.26
N ALA A 23 15.42 5.58 -5.33
CA ALA A 23 16.68 6.32 -5.19
C ALA A 23 17.57 6.19 -6.43
N VAL A 24 17.50 5.08 -7.15
CA VAL A 24 18.29 4.87 -8.39
C VAL A 24 17.47 5.08 -9.68
N GLY A 25 16.23 5.56 -9.54
CA GLY A 25 15.38 5.86 -10.70
C GLY A 25 14.86 4.65 -11.45
N ARG A 26 14.67 3.52 -10.79
CA ARG A 26 14.19 2.28 -11.42
C ARG A 26 12.80 1.91 -10.90
N ASP A 27 12.03 1.25 -11.78
CA ASP A 27 10.76 0.65 -11.38
C ASP A 27 11.00 -0.74 -10.81
N VAL A 28 10.09 -1.17 -9.94
CA VAL A 28 10.11 -2.52 -9.37
C VAL A 28 8.98 -3.32 -10.01
N PRO A 29 9.28 -4.26 -10.91
CA PRO A 29 8.24 -5.12 -11.48
C PRO A 29 7.67 -6.02 -10.38
N THR A 30 6.35 -6.06 -10.28
CA THR A 30 5.66 -6.91 -9.32
C THR A 30 4.39 -7.43 -9.98
N ASP A 31 4.17 -8.74 -9.92
CA ASP A 31 2.97 -9.31 -10.51
C ASP A 31 1.72 -9.01 -9.68
N ASP A 32 0.55 -9.15 -10.33
CA ASP A 32 -0.73 -8.81 -9.72
C ASP A 32 -1.05 -9.68 -8.51
N ALA A 33 -0.71 -10.96 -8.56
CA ALA A 33 -0.97 -11.88 -7.45
C ALA A 33 -0.19 -11.48 -6.21
N ARG A 34 1.07 -11.07 -6.38
CA ARG A 34 1.90 -10.61 -5.29
C ARG A 34 1.41 -9.28 -4.73
N LEU A 35 1.01 -8.35 -5.61
CA LEU A 35 0.45 -7.07 -5.18
C LEU A 35 -0.81 -7.28 -4.35
N ARG A 36 -1.71 -8.15 -4.80
CA ARG A 36 -2.93 -8.46 -4.08
C ARG A 36 -2.63 -9.07 -2.71
N TRP A 37 -1.69 -10.00 -2.67
CA TRP A 37 -1.28 -10.64 -1.43
C TRP A 37 -0.72 -9.63 -0.42
N LEU A 38 0.16 -8.74 -0.88
CA LEU A 38 0.72 -7.68 -0.03
C LEU A 38 -0.36 -6.70 0.44
N ALA A 39 -1.26 -6.29 -0.46
CA ALA A 39 -2.34 -5.38 -0.13
C ALA A 39 -3.28 -5.98 0.93
N ASP A 40 -3.57 -7.27 0.83
CA ASP A 40 -4.38 -7.97 1.82
C ASP A 40 -3.74 -7.96 3.21
N GLY A 41 -2.43 -7.80 3.27
CA GLY A 41 -1.71 -7.72 4.53
C GLY A 41 -1.79 -6.37 5.23
N ILE A 42 -2.16 -5.30 4.52
CA ILE A 42 -2.20 -3.94 5.08
C ILE A 42 -3.06 -3.85 6.34
N PRO A 43 -4.33 -4.31 6.34
CA PRO A 43 -5.19 -4.17 7.52
C PRO A 43 -4.73 -5.00 8.70
N GLN A 44 -3.82 -5.94 8.48
CA GLN A 44 -3.33 -6.85 9.51
C GLN A 44 -1.88 -6.58 9.89
N ALA A 45 -1.26 -5.57 9.30
CA ALA A 45 0.09 -5.18 9.65
C ALA A 45 0.13 -4.71 11.10
N THR A 46 1.20 -5.06 11.80
CA THR A 46 1.32 -4.70 13.20
C THR A 46 1.49 -3.20 13.37
N ARG A 47 1.29 -2.74 14.60
CA ARG A 47 1.55 -1.37 14.98
C ARG A 47 2.99 -0.94 14.65
N PHE A 48 3.91 -1.88 14.64
CA PHE A 48 5.32 -1.61 14.37
C PHE A 48 5.52 -0.98 12.98
N ILE A 49 4.81 -1.49 11.95
CA ILE A 49 4.86 -0.93 10.61
C ILE A 49 3.89 0.26 10.47
N GLY A 50 2.77 0.22 11.18
CA GLY A 50 1.80 1.31 11.20
C GLY A 50 0.86 1.37 10.01
N CYS A 51 0.90 0.40 9.10
CA CYS A 51 0.04 0.41 7.91
C CYS A 51 -1.44 0.35 8.26
N ALA A 52 -1.82 -0.56 9.15
CA ALA A 52 -3.22 -0.73 9.54
C ALA A 52 -3.79 0.54 10.19
N GLU A 53 -3.00 1.23 10.98
CA GLU A 53 -3.41 2.46 11.64
C GLU A 53 -3.64 3.59 10.63
N ARG A 54 -2.76 3.70 9.62
CA ARG A 54 -2.87 4.77 8.62
C ARG A 54 -4.09 4.64 7.75
N VAL A 55 -4.49 3.41 7.42
CA VAL A 55 -5.61 3.19 6.50
C VAL A 55 -6.94 3.03 7.21
N ARG A 56 -6.96 3.22 8.52
CA ARG A 56 -8.21 3.15 9.28
C ARG A 56 -9.19 4.19 8.76
N ASP A 57 -10.44 3.74 8.55
CA ASP A 57 -11.52 4.59 8.05
C ASP A 57 -11.27 5.19 6.66
N VAL A 58 -10.50 4.49 5.83
CA VAL A 58 -10.24 4.87 4.44
C VAL A 58 -10.61 3.68 3.56
N ARG A 59 -11.27 3.96 2.42
CA ARG A 59 -11.55 2.94 1.42
C ARG A 59 -10.48 2.99 0.34
N MET A 60 -9.70 1.93 0.25
CA MET A 60 -8.63 1.78 -0.73
C MET A 60 -9.14 1.03 -1.96
N ILE A 61 -8.87 1.57 -3.15
CA ILE A 61 -9.28 0.95 -4.41
C ILE A 61 -8.09 0.94 -5.36
N ALA A 62 -7.62 -0.24 -5.72
CA ALA A 62 -6.56 -0.38 -6.72
C ALA A 62 -7.15 -0.19 -8.11
N THR A 63 -6.42 0.50 -8.99
CA THR A 63 -6.87 0.75 -10.37
C THR A 63 -6.22 -0.19 -11.38
N ASP A 64 -5.14 -0.87 -11.01
CA ASP A 64 -4.40 -1.76 -11.89
C ASP A 64 -4.67 -3.24 -11.63
N ILE A 65 -5.27 -3.57 -10.50
CA ILE A 65 -5.70 -4.93 -10.17
C ILE A 65 -7.09 -4.87 -9.56
N ASP A 66 -7.78 -5.99 -9.52
CA ASP A 66 -9.11 -6.09 -8.90
C ASP A 66 -8.96 -6.28 -7.40
N TRP A 67 -8.82 -5.16 -6.69
CA TRP A 67 -8.66 -5.18 -5.24
C TRP A 67 -9.21 -3.90 -4.62
N HIS A 68 -9.93 -4.05 -3.51
CA HIS A 68 -10.37 -2.92 -2.70
C HIS A 68 -10.53 -3.38 -1.25
N TYR A 69 -10.44 -2.44 -0.33
CA TYR A 69 -10.64 -2.73 1.10
C TYR A 69 -10.99 -1.46 1.86
N GLY A 70 -11.80 -1.62 2.90
CA GLY A 70 -12.10 -0.56 3.84
C GLY A 70 -13.38 0.20 3.54
N THR A 71 -13.71 1.13 4.42
CA THR A 71 -14.86 2.01 4.31
C THR A 71 -14.45 3.42 4.68
N GLY A 72 -15.09 4.41 4.07
CA GLY A 72 -14.78 5.82 4.33
C GLY A 72 -14.39 6.56 3.06
N PRO A 73 -13.69 7.68 3.18
CA PRO A 73 -13.19 8.41 2.01
C PRO A 73 -12.34 7.52 1.13
N GLU A 74 -12.57 7.57 -0.18
CA GLU A 74 -11.89 6.72 -1.15
C GLU A 74 -10.50 7.27 -1.50
N VAL A 75 -9.54 6.35 -1.64
CA VAL A 75 -8.24 6.63 -2.23
C VAL A 75 -8.01 5.61 -3.34
N ARG A 76 -7.66 6.08 -4.53
CA ARG A 76 -7.54 5.26 -5.73
C ARG A 76 -6.17 5.46 -6.38
N GLY A 77 -5.65 4.38 -6.92
CA GLY A 77 -4.39 4.41 -7.65
C GLY A 77 -3.79 3.03 -7.83
N PRO A 78 -2.56 2.94 -8.37
CA PRO A 78 -1.88 1.67 -8.50
C PRO A 78 -1.70 0.99 -7.13
N ALA A 79 -1.85 -0.34 -7.11
CA ALA A 79 -1.76 -1.10 -5.87
C ALA A 79 -0.45 -0.85 -5.13
N ALA A 80 0.67 -0.82 -5.86
CA ALA A 80 1.98 -0.56 -5.25
C ALA A 80 2.01 0.79 -4.54
N ALA A 81 1.43 1.83 -5.15
CA ALA A 81 1.37 3.16 -4.54
C ALA A 81 0.51 3.16 -3.28
N ILE A 82 -0.60 2.43 -3.28
CA ILE A 82 -1.45 2.29 -2.10
C ILE A 82 -0.67 1.62 -0.95
N ILE A 83 0.01 0.52 -1.24
CA ILE A 83 0.79 -0.21 -0.24
C ILE A 83 1.87 0.70 0.37
N LEU A 84 2.62 1.40 -0.49
CA LEU A 84 3.73 2.22 -0.05
C LEU A 84 3.26 3.45 0.73
N ALA A 85 2.19 4.10 0.28
CA ALA A 85 1.61 5.23 1.01
C ALA A 85 1.04 4.78 2.36
N ALA A 86 0.40 3.60 2.42
CA ALA A 86 -0.11 3.04 3.66
C ALA A 86 1.03 2.80 4.66
N CYS A 87 2.22 2.48 4.16
CA CYS A 87 3.39 2.25 5.01
C CYS A 87 4.18 3.53 5.30
N GLY A 88 3.63 4.69 5.00
CA GLY A 88 4.22 5.98 5.39
C GLY A 88 5.14 6.60 4.36
N ARG A 89 5.21 6.07 3.15
CA ARG A 89 6.03 6.63 2.07
C ARG A 89 5.24 7.70 1.32
N SER A 90 5.20 8.90 1.87
CA SER A 90 4.34 9.99 1.38
C SER A 90 4.61 10.42 -0.05
N VAL A 91 5.81 10.17 -0.58
CA VAL A 91 6.14 10.47 -1.97
C VAL A 91 5.20 9.73 -2.94
N TRP A 92 4.66 8.59 -2.55
CA TRP A 92 3.76 7.80 -3.38
C TRP A 92 2.33 8.33 -3.40
N LEU A 93 1.99 9.28 -2.53
CA LEU A 93 0.68 9.94 -2.54
C LEU A 93 0.43 10.68 -3.86
N ASP A 94 1.48 11.13 -4.54
CA ASP A 94 1.34 11.80 -5.83
C ASP A 94 0.71 10.91 -6.91
N ARG A 95 0.74 9.61 -6.72
CA ARG A 95 0.16 8.64 -7.66
C ARG A 95 -1.25 8.21 -7.25
N LEU A 96 -1.77 8.77 -6.19
CA LEU A 96 -3.10 8.45 -5.67
C LEU A 96 -4.03 9.63 -5.85
N GLU A 97 -5.33 9.36 -5.87
CA GLU A 97 -6.36 10.39 -6.00
C GLU A 97 -7.56 10.04 -5.12
N GLY A 98 -8.42 11.02 -4.89
CA GLY A 98 -9.61 10.88 -4.09
C GLY A 98 -9.46 11.49 -2.69
N PRO A 99 -10.58 11.69 -1.96
CA PRO A 99 -10.55 12.35 -0.66
C PRO A 99 -9.75 11.58 0.40
N GLY A 100 -9.64 10.26 0.27
CA GLY A 100 -8.85 9.45 1.20
C GLY A 100 -7.35 9.74 1.14
N ARG A 101 -6.87 10.28 0.03
CA ARG A 101 -5.48 10.70 -0.10
C ARG A 101 -5.10 11.73 0.96
N ASP A 102 -5.97 12.71 1.21
CA ASP A 102 -5.72 13.73 2.21
C ASP A 102 -5.69 13.14 3.62
N VAL A 103 -6.52 12.14 3.87
CA VAL A 103 -6.53 11.44 5.16
C VAL A 103 -5.17 10.74 5.37
N LEU A 104 -4.67 10.04 4.35
CA LEU A 104 -3.35 9.40 4.43
C LEU A 104 -2.24 10.41 4.62
N ALA A 105 -2.32 11.56 3.96
CA ALA A 105 -1.29 12.60 4.05
C ALA A 105 -1.17 13.17 5.46
N GLN A 106 -2.24 13.14 6.24
CA GLN A 106 -2.27 13.69 7.59
C GLN A 106 -1.88 12.67 8.67
N ARG A 107 -1.73 11.44 8.32
CA ARG A 107 -1.39 10.36 9.25
C ARG A 107 0.05 9.87 9.02
#